data_9b706602a599e83456d8c0296600e388
#
_entry.id   9b706602a599e83456d8c0296600e388
#
_cell.length_a   1.000
_cell.length_b   1.000
_cell.length_c   1.000
_cell.angle_alpha   90.00
_cell.angle_beta   90.00
_cell.angle_gamma   90.00
#
_symmetry.space_group_name_H-M   'P 1'
#
loop_
_entity.id
_entity.type
_entity.pdbx_description
1 polymer ?
#
loop_
_entity_poly.entity_id
_entity_poly.type
_entity_poly.pdbx_seq_one_letter_code
_entity_poly.pdbx_strand_id
1 'polypeptide(L)'
;MNEDQIYDCLIVGAGPGGLQAAIYLGRYNRTVMLIDRGGGRTWHAKQIENFLTQRAISGREIIRIGMEQAASFNVKIERGQVNQILKNEYFEVSTEEKRYFGKFAVVSTGAYDNLPPLENVHKFLGTSFFTCIDCDGYRTTGKKLLILGNSLKTVHLAFGMKEMFTQDITLVLYFHTPPEAYIEALREENIRLIMGRPAKIIGDHKIEAVELQDGTRIECEVIMSNLGYKLNDSFLSGLKLKKDRDNFKYITDRNYESSLSGLYILGPLTGNDQAIIAAGEGASAAIDIKKRLLEY
;
A
#
# COMPACT_ATOMS: atom_id res chain seq x y z
N MET A 1 13.45 -29.67 -9.07
CA MET A 1 14.27 -28.49 -8.70
C MET A 1 14.99 -28.86 -7.42
N ASN A 2 16.32 -28.62 -7.33
CA ASN A 2 17.07 -29.03 -6.14
C ASN A 2 16.52 -28.29 -4.91
N GLU A 3 16.02 -29.02 -3.93
CA GLU A 3 15.59 -28.51 -2.62
C GLU A 3 16.74 -27.90 -1.80
N ASP A 4 17.98 -28.06 -2.27
CA ASP A 4 19.22 -27.60 -1.61
C ASP A 4 19.77 -26.26 -2.11
N GLN A 5 19.05 -25.54 -3.01
CA GLN A 5 19.59 -24.28 -3.52
C GLN A 5 19.41 -23.16 -2.51
N ILE A 6 20.52 -22.63 -1.95
CA ILE A 6 20.52 -21.43 -1.12
C ILE A 6 20.66 -20.20 -2.03
N TYR A 7 19.67 -19.30 -2.00
CA TYR A 7 19.70 -18.04 -2.71
C TYR A 7 20.49 -16.98 -1.92
N ASP A 8 21.09 -16.02 -2.62
CA ASP A 8 21.65 -14.85 -1.93
C ASP A 8 20.54 -14.04 -1.27
N CYS A 9 19.38 -13.91 -1.95
CA CYS A 9 18.23 -13.19 -1.41
C CYS A 9 16.90 -13.82 -1.83
N LEU A 10 15.98 -13.93 -0.86
CA LEU A 10 14.58 -14.24 -1.09
C LEU A 10 13.77 -12.94 -1.01
N ILE A 11 12.90 -12.69 -1.99
CA ILE A 11 12.02 -11.51 -2.01
C ILE A 11 10.58 -11.95 -1.99
N VAL A 12 9.80 -11.42 -1.05
CA VAL A 12 8.37 -11.72 -0.89
C VAL A 12 7.55 -10.50 -1.28
N GLY A 13 6.84 -10.61 -2.40
CA GLY A 13 6.01 -9.56 -2.98
C GLY A 13 6.67 -8.82 -4.14
N ALA A 14 6.00 -8.83 -5.30
CA ALA A 14 6.40 -8.14 -6.52
C ALA A 14 5.76 -6.75 -6.65
N GLY A 15 5.59 -6.04 -5.53
CA GLY A 15 5.32 -4.60 -5.55
C GLY A 15 6.55 -3.80 -6.01
N PRO A 16 6.42 -2.48 -6.20
CA PRO A 16 7.54 -1.62 -6.66
C PRO A 16 8.82 -1.81 -5.84
N GLY A 17 8.72 -1.94 -4.52
CA GLY A 17 9.88 -2.17 -3.65
C GLY A 17 10.57 -3.50 -3.92
N GLY A 18 9.82 -4.60 -3.97
CA GLY A 18 10.37 -5.93 -4.20
C GLY A 18 10.96 -6.08 -5.60
N LEU A 19 10.29 -5.55 -6.61
CA LEU A 19 10.80 -5.55 -7.99
C LEU A 19 12.07 -4.73 -8.13
N GLN A 20 12.13 -3.55 -7.50
CA GLN A 20 13.32 -2.72 -7.55
C GLN A 20 14.52 -3.39 -6.84
N ALA A 21 14.28 -4.03 -5.69
CA ALA A 21 15.30 -4.82 -5.02
C ALA A 21 15.78 -5.99 -5.90
N ALA A 22 14.85 -6.71 -6.53
CA ALA A 22 15.15 -7.83 -7.43
C ALA A 22 16.03 -7.38 -8.63
N ILE A 23 15.65 -6.28 -9.28
CA ILE A 23 16.41 -5.71 -10.41
C ILE A 23 17.83 -5.35 -9.99
N TYR A 24 18.01 -4.68 -8.84
CA TYR A 24 19.35 -4.30 -8.36
C TYR A 24 20.21 -5.52 -8.05
N LEU A 25 19.67 -6.49 -7.30
CA LEU A 25 20.39 -7.71 -6.93
C LEU A 25 20.72 -8.56 -8.17
N GLY A 26 19.79 -8.71 -9.10
CA GLY A 26 20.01 -9.40 -10.37
C GLY A 26 21.14 -8.75 -11.19
N ARG A 27 21.17 -7.42 -11.28
CA ARG A 27 22.26 -6.66 -11.95
C ARG A 27 23.62 -6.81 -11.25
N TYR A 28 23.62 -7.13 -9.96
CA TYR A 28 24.85 -7.49 -9.22
C TYR A 28 25.22 -8.97 -9.39
N ASN A 29 24.55 -9.71 -10.28
CA ASN A 29 24.73 -11.15 -10.51
C ASN A 29 24.51 -11.97 -9.22
N ARG A 30 23.57 -11.56 -8.37
CA ARG A 30 23.17 -12.31 -7.19
C ARG A 30 22.06 -13.30 -7.52
N THR A 31 22.08 -14.45 -6.85
CA THR A 31 21.02 -15.45 -6.98
C THR A 31 19.79 -14.99 -6.20
N VAL A 32 18.70 -14.69 -6.90
CA VAL A 32 17.48 -14.14 -6.30
C VAL A 32 16.28 -15.00 -6.64
N MET A 33 15.45 -15.30 -5.64
CA MET A 33 14.11 -15.86 -5.79
C MET A 33 13.09 -14.82 -5.34
N LEU A 34 12.21 -14.40 -6.24
CA LEU A 34 11.09 -13.53 -5.95
C LEU A 34 9.80 -14.37 -5.95
N ILE A 35 9.05 -14.31 -4.85
CA ILE A 35 7.80 -15.05 -4.68
C ILE A 35 6.66 -14.06 -4.55
N ASP A 36 5.66 -14.15 -5.43
CA ASP A 36 4.52 -13.24 -5.44
C ASP A 36 3.20 -13.99 -5.68
N ARG A 37 2.19 -13.67 -4.88
CA ARG A 37 0.86 -14.26 -5.06
C ARG A 37 0.03 -13.57 -6.13
N GLY A 38 0.47 -12.39 -6.60
CA GLY A 38 -0.26 -11.50 -7.49
C GLY A 38 -1.28 -10.63 -6.78
N GLY A 39 -1.80 -9.64 -7.49
CA GLY A 39 -2.69 -8.63 -6.93
C GLY A 39 -1.91 -7.54 -6.16
N GLY A 40 -2.51 -7.00 -5.12
CA GLY A 40 -1.93 -5.93 -4.31
C GLY A 40 -2.35 -4.53 -4.74
N ARG A 41 -2.06 -3.52 -3.89
CA ARG A 41 -2.53 -2.13 -4.09
C ARG A 41 -2.09 -1.56 -5.45
N THR A 42 -0.82 -1.70 -5.79
CA THR A 42 -0.28 -1.20 -7.08
C THR A 42 -0.98 -1.88 -8.26
N TRP A 43 -1.17 -3.20 -8.23
CA TRP A 43 -1.84 -3.94 -9.30
C TRP A 43 -3.25 -3.42 -9.60
N HIS A 44 -3.99 -2.99 -8.56
CA HIS A 44 -5.35 -2.48 -8.68
C HIS A 44 -5.42 -1.01 -9.06
N ALA A 45 -4.31 -0.26 -9.02
CA ALA A 45 -4.26 1.13 -9.43
C ALA A 45 -4.51 1.25 -10.94
N LYS A 46 -5.61 1.92 -11.31
CA LYS A 46 -5.99 2.09 -12.72
C LYS A 46 -5.04 3.02 -13.47
N GLN A 47 -4.57 4.07 -12.78
CA GLN A 47 -3.72 5.10 -13.34
C GLN A 47 -2.82 5.70 -12.25
N ILE A 48 -1.52 5.64 -12.47
CA ILE A 48 -0.49 6.20 -11.58
C ILE A 48 0.21 7.31 -12.36
N GLU A 49 0.22 8.53 -11.81
CA GLU A 49 0.74 9.73 -12.44
C GLU A 49 1.85 10.41 -11.63
N ASN A 50 2.06 9.93 -10.39
CA ASN A 50 3.10 10.39 -9.49
C ASN A 50 4.36 9.49 -9.50
N PHE A 51 4.57 8.71 -10.57
CA PHE A 51 5.78 7.92 -10.76
C PHE A 51 6.69 8.60 -11.79
N LEU A 52 7.89 8.99 -11.38
CA LEU A 52 8.84 9.69 -12.23
C LEU A 52 9.02 8.96 -13.57
N THR A 53 9.09 9.69 -14.67
CA THR A 53 9.18 9.25 -16.08
C THR A 53 7.86 8.73 -16.68
N GLN A 54 6.82 8.54 -15.91
CA GLN A 54 5.52 8.10 -16.39
C GLN A 54 4.50 9.25 -16.29
N ARG A 55 3.87 9.61 -17.41
CA ARG A 55 2.78 10.61 -17.39
C ARG A 55 1.50 10.00 -16.83
N ALA A 56 1.22 8.77 -17.25
CA ALA A 56 0.11 7.97 -16.79
C ALA A 56 0.40 6.50 -17.13
N ILE A 57 0.39 5.63 -16.14
CA ILE A 57 0.64 4.21 -16.32
C ILE A 57 -0.27 3.41 -15.39
N SER A 58 -0.78 2.26 -15.85
CA SER A 58 -1.52 1.39 -14.96
C SER A 58 -0.56 0.65 -14.00
N GLY A 59 -1.03 0.36 -12.80
CA GLY A 59 -0.23 -0.43 -11.87
C GLY A 59 0.07 -1.83 -12.40
N ARG A 60 -0.82 -2.43 -13.19
CA ARG A 60 -0.57 -3.70 -13.88
C ARG A 60 0.62 -3.62 -14.82
N GLU A 61 0.72 -2.54 -15.54
CA GLU A 61 1.81 -2.31 -16.50
C GLU A 61 3.15 -2.09 -15.78
N ILE A 62 3.17 -1.34 -14.68
CA ILE A 62 4.37 -1.20 -13.83
C ILE A 62 4.86 -2.57 -13.36
N ILE A 63 3.95 -3.41 -12.84
CA ILE A 63 4.31 -4.75 -12.35
C ILE A 63 4.80 -5.65 -13.49
N ARG A 64 4.11 -5.64 -14.64
CA ARG A 64 4.52 -6.42 -15.81
C ARG A 64 5.93 -6.05 -16.28
N ILE A 65 6.18 -4.76 -16.52
CA ILE A 65 7.49 -4.25 -16.94
C ILE A 65 8.56 -4.57 -15.90
N GLY A 66 8.26 -4.37 -14.61
CA GLY A 66 9.20 -4.66 -13.53
C GLY A 66 9.56 -6.15 -13.44
N MET A 67 8.60 -7.06 -13.64
CA MET A 67 8.87 -8.50 -13.69
C MET A 67 9.75 -8.87 -14.88
N GLU A 68 9.47 -8.31 -16.07
CA GLU A 68 10.30 -8.54 -17.27
C GLU A 68 11.73 -8.02 -17.07
N GLN A 69 11.89 -6.84 -16.49
CA GLN A 69 13.21 -6.31 -16.14
C GLN A 69 13.95 -7.21 -15.15
N ALA A 70 13.30 -7.66 -14.08
CA ALA A 70 13.92 -8.57 -13.10
C ALA A 70 14.34 -9.89 -13.76
N ALA A 71 13.46 -10.48 -14.56
CA ALA A 71 13.74 -11.74 -15.29
C ALA A 71 14.91 -11.60 -16.25
N SER A 72 15.07 -10.44 -16.92
CA SER A 72 16.20 -10.18 -17.83
C SER A 72 17.57 -10.18 -17.15
N PHE A 73 17.59 -10.05 -15.81
CA PHE A 73 18.78 -10.18 -14.96
C PHE A 73 18.82 -11.51 -14.19
N ASN A 74 18.21 -12.57 -14.74
CA ASN A 74 18.21 -13.93 -14.20
C ASN A 74 17.56 -14.08 -12.80
N VAL A 75 16.73 -13.13 -12.37
CA VAL A 75 15.92 -13.29 -11.17
C VAL A 75 14.88 -14.39 -11.41
N LYS A 76 14.84 -15.40 -10.55
CA LYS A 76 13.79 -16.41 -10.57
C LYS A 76 12.52 -15.84 -9.95
N ILE A 77 11.40 -15.95 -10.66
CA ILE A 77 10.10 -15.46 -10.21
C ILE A 77 9.16 -16.66 -10.10
N GLU A 78 8.57 -16.82 -8.92
CA GLU A 78 7.62 -17.89 -8.62
C GLU A 78 6.28 -17.29 -8.20
N ARG A 79 5.20 -17.86 -8.74
CA ARG A 79 3.86 -17.51 -8.29
C ARG A 79 3.47 -18.35 -7.10
N GLY A 80 3.20 -17.69 -5.97
CA GLY A 80 2.83 -18.40 -4.75
C GLY A 80 2.53 -17.46 -3.60
N GLN A 81 1.72 -17.93 -2.67
CA GLN A 81 1.46 -17.24 -1.41
C GLN A 81 2.42 -17.74 -0.35
N VAL A 82 3.20 -16.84 0.22
CA VAL A 82 4.05 -17.14 1.37
C VAL A 82 3.18 -17.22 2.62
N ASN A 83 3.32 -18.32 3.34
CA ASN A 83 2.55 -18.61 4.54
C ASN A 83 3.41 -18.47 5.82
N GLN A 84 4.72 -18.56 5.69
CA GLN A 84 5.64 -18.45 6.82
C GLN A 84 7.05 -18.03 6.38
N ILE A 85 7.72 -17.28 7.24
CA ILE A 85 9.17 -17.04 7.19
C ILE A 85 9.76 -17.47 8.53
N LEU A 86 10.81 -18.27 8.47
CA LEU A 86 11.61 -18.66 9.62
C LEU A 86 13.06 -18.18 9.43
N LYS A 87 13.79 -17.99 10.54
CA LYS A 87 15.22 -17.71 10.54
C LYS A 87 15.95 -18.73 11.41
N ASN A 88 16.69 -19.58 10.74
CA ASN A 88 17.67 -20.48 11.33
C ASN A 88 19.07 -20.02 10.89
N GLU A 89 19.90 -20.89 10.33
CA GLU A 89 21.15 -20.51 9.65
C GLU A 89 20.82 -19.60 8.44
N TYR A 90 19.84 -20.01 7.62
CA TYR A 90 19.29 -19.26 6.50
C TYR A 90 17.87 -18.82 6.79
N PHE A 91 17.36 -17.88 6.00
CA PHE A 91 15.92 -17.63 5.94
C PHE A 91 15.26 -18.78 5.18
N GLU A 92 14.22 -19.34 5.75
CA GLU A 92 13.32 -20.29 5.11
C GLU A 92 12.01 -19.59 4.83
N VAL A 93 11.61 -19.51 3.55
CA VAL A 93 10.34 -18.95 3.09
C VAL A 93 9.49 -20.08 2.54
N SER A 94 8.33 -20.30 3.14
CA SER A 94 7.45 -21.41 2.82
C SER A 94 6.16 -20.93 2.15
N THR A 95 5.78 -21.61 1.06
CA THR A 95 4.43 -21.61 0.47
C THR A 95 3.70 -22.89 0.87
N GLU A 96 2.51 -23.16 0.35
CA GLU A 96 1.81 -24.43 0.55
C GLU A 96 2.57 -25.61 -0.06
N GLU A 97 3.27 -25.38 -1.17
CA GLU A 97 3.88 -26.46 -1.98
C GLU A 97 5.39 -26.55 -1.84
N LYS A 98 6.07 -25.46 -1.55
CA LYS A 98 7.52 -25.34 -1.67
C LYS A 98 8.16 -24.57 -0.51
N ARG A 99 9.44 -24.84 -0.27
CA ARG A 99 10.31 -24.09 0.63
C ARG A 99 11.51 -23.56 -0.13
N TYR A 100 11.93 -22.37 0.24
CA TYR A 100 13.08 -21.68 -0.35
C TYR A 100 14.01 -21.21 0.75
N PHE A 101 15.31 -21.32 0.52
CA PHE A 101 16.33 -20.94 1.48
C PHE A 101 17.18 -19.80 0.94
N GLY A 102 17.51 -18.81 1.77
CA GLY A 102 18.30 -17.65 1.36
C GLY A 102 19.08 -17.03 2.51
N LYS A 103 20.21 -16.41 2.18
CA LYS A 103 21.05 -15.70 3.15
C LYS A 103 20.35 -14.46 3.69
N PHE A 104 19.66 -13.73 2.83
CA PHE A 104 18.88 -12.53 3.12
C PHE A 104 17.41 -12.71 2.69
N ALA A 105 16.53 -11.94 3.31
CA ALA A 105 15.14 -11.86 2.91
C ALA A 105 14.66 -10.40 2.83
N VAL A 106 13.84 -10.09 1.80
CA VAL A 106 13.17 -8.80 1.61
C VAL A 106 11.66 -9.03 1.61
N VAL A 107 10.94 -8.29 2.44
CA VAL A 107 9.47 -8.32 2.52
C VAL A 107 8.90 -7.02 1.97
N SER A 108 8.17 -7.13 0.87
CA SER A 108 7.54 -6.00 0.15
C SER A 108 6.08 -6.33 -0.22
N THR A 109 5.35 -6.92 0.72
CA THR A 109 4.01 -7.46 0.51
C THR A 109 2.88 -6.43 0.57
N GLY A 110 3.21 -5.20 1.02
CA GLY A 110 2.30 -4.07 1.00
C GLY A 110 1.12 -4.18 1.96
N ALA A 111 0.02 -3.54 1.57
CA ALA A 111 -1.19 -3.40 2.39
C ALA A 111 -2.46 -3.47 1.55
N TYR A 112 -3.59 -3.60 2.22
CA TYR A 112 -4.95 -3.53 1.66
C TYR A 112 -5.70 -2.38 2.28
N ASP A 113 -6.28 -1.51 1.45
CA ASP A 113 -7.16 -0.45 1.92
C ASP A 113 -8.44 -1.02 2.53
N ASN A 114 -8.85 -0.46 3.65
CA ASN A 114 -10.17 -0.71 4.20
C ASN A 114 -11.19 0.08 3.38
N LEU A 115 -12.10 -0.62 2.73
CA LEU A 115 -13.21 0.01 2.02
C LEU A 115 -14.43 0.10 2.92
N PRO A 116 -15.24 1.15 2.80
CA PRO A 116 -16.53 1.23 3.51
C PRO A 116 -17.47 0.14 3.00
N PRO A 117 -18.41 -0.33 3.84
CA PRO A 117 -19.46 -1.27 3.44
C PRO A 117 -20.51 -0.54 2.59
N LEU A 118 -20.16 -0.21 1.36
CA LEU A 118 -20.89 0.66 0.45
C LEU A 118 -21.21 -0.13 -0.82
N GLU A 119 -22.49 -0.26 -1.14
CA GLU A 119 -22.92 -0.88 -2.40
C GLU A 119 -22.35 -0.09 -3.58
N ASN A 120 -21.92 -0.77 -4.63
CA ASN A 120 -21.31 -0.22 -5.85
C ASN A 120 -19.88 0.38 -5.70
N VAL A 121 -19.21 0.29 -4.53
CA VAL A 121 -17.88 0.88 -4.32
C VAL A 121 -16.86 0.44 -5.39
N HIS A 122 -16.84 -0.85 -5.74
CA HIS A 122 -15.88 -1.40 -6.70
C HIS A 122 -16.05 -0.86 -8.13
N LYS A 123 -17.25 -0.41 -8.50
CA LYS A 123 -17.55 0.20 -9.80
C LYS A 123 -16.75 1.49 -10.01
N PHE A 124 -16.59 2.27 -8.95
CA PHE A 124 -16.01 3.61 -8.96
C PHE A 124 -14.58 3.68 -8.40
N LEU A 125 -14.08 2.58 -7.83
CA LEU A 125 -12.76 2.53 -7.22
C LEU A 125 -11.65 2.85 -8.24
N GLY A 126 -10.83 3.86 -7.93
CA GLY A 126 -9.73 4.35 -8.77
C GLY A 126 -10.17 5.20 -9.98
N THR A 127 -11.46 5.63 -10.04
CA THR A 127 -11.94 6.57 -11.05
C THR A 127 -12.57 7.81 -10.43
N SER A 128 -13.49 7.63 -9.49
CA SER A 128 -14.15 8.69 -8.73
C SER A 128 -14.36 8.33 -7.25
N PHE A 129 -13.90 7.16 -6.83
CA PHE A 129 -13.76 6.74 -5.44
C PHE A 129 -12.29 6.46 -5.16
N PHE A 130 -11.70 7.17 -4.20
CA PHE A 130 -10.28 7.15 -3.88
C PHE A 130 -10.04 6.85 -2.40
N THR A 131 -8.85 6.31 -2.07
CA THR A 131 -8.42 5.97 -0.71
C THR A 131 -7.11 6.63 -0.30
N CYS A 132 -6.46 7.36 -1.23
CA CYS A 132 -5.14 7.94 -1.04
C CYS A 132 -5.12 9.40 -1.49
N ILE A 133 -4.88 10.31 -0.55
CA ILE A 133 -4.78 11.75 -0.87
C ILE A 133 -3.56 12.07 -1.74
N ASP A 134 -2.40 11.49 -1.42
CA ASP A 134 -1.15 11.74 -2.14
C ASP A 134 -1.13 11.18 -3.56
N CYS A 135 -2.03 10.20 -3.81
CA CYS A 135 -2.17 9.58 -5.12
C CYS A 135 -3.18 10.33 -6.01
N ASP A 136 -4.35 10.64 -5.45
CA ASP A 136 -5.54 11.01 -6.21
C ASP A 136 -6.21 12.32 -5.71
N GLY A 137 -5.69 12.96 -4.65
CA GLY A 137 -6.26 14.19 -4.11
C GLY A 137 -6.47 15.26 -5.18
N TYR A 138 -5.52 15.48 -6.07
CA TYR A 138 -5.60 16.44 -7.16
C TYR A 138 -6.79 16.20 -8.11
N ARG A 139 -7.28 14.96 -8.23
CA ARG A 139 -8.45 14.59 -9.06
C ARG A 139 -9.77 15.12 -8.50
N THR A 140 -9.76 15.59 -7.25
CA THR A 140 -10.93 16.17 -6.59
C THR A 140 -11.01 17.69 -6.78
N THR A 141 -10.03 18.32 -7.44
CA THR A 141 -9.94 19.76 -7.59
C THR A 141 -11.21 20.34 -8.21
N GLY A 142 -11.85 21.28 -7.50
CA GLY A 142 -13.06 22.00 -7.92
C GLY A 142 -14.34 21.16 -7.96
N LYS A 143 -14.33 19.90 -7.47
CA LYS A 143 -15.50 19.02 -7.48
C LYS A 143 -16.23 19.00 -6.14
N LYS A 144 -17.50 18.59 -6.17
CA LYS A 144 -18.26 18.26 -4.96
C LYS A 144 -17.70 16.98 -4.35
N LEU A 145 -16.92 17.15 -3.28
CA LEU A 145 -16.21 16.05 -2.62
C LEU A 145 -16.98 15.54 -1.40
N LEU A 146 -17.23 14.24 -1.37
CA LEU A 146 -17.66 13.54 -0.16
C LEU A 146 -16.45 12.84 0.46
N ILE A 147 -16.17 13.12 1.74
CA ILE A 147 -15.15 12.42 2.52
C ILE A 147 -15.83 11.45 3.46
N LEU A 148 -15.42 10.18 3.42
CA LEU A 148 -15.91 9.11 4.30
C LEU A 148 -14.86 8.67 5.29
N GLY A 149 -15.21 8.59 6.57
CA GLY A 149 -14.29 8.07 7.57
C GLY A 149 -14.91 7.79 8.93
N ASN A 150 -14.06 7.39 9.88
CA ASN A 150 -14.47 6.93 11.20
C ASN A 150 -13.55 7.40 12.34
N SER A 151 -12.78 8.43 12.12
CA SER A 151 -11.80 8.92 13.10
C SER A 151 -11.47 10.40 12.94
N LEU A 152 -10.80 11.00 13.92
CA LEU A 152 -10.29 12.37 13.84
C LEU A 152 -9.31 12.58 12.67
N LYS A 153 -8.61 11.54 12.22
CA LYS A 153 -7.74 11.63 11.04
C LYS A 153 -8.52 12.04 9.79
N THR A 154 -9.80 11.62 9.71
CA THR A 154 -10.67 12.02 8.60
C THR A 154 -11.07 13.48 8.66
N VAL A 155 -11.22 14.05 9.86
CA VAL A 155 -11.46 15.50 10.04
C VAL A 155 -10.26 16.30 9.57
N HIS A 156 -9.04 15.91 9.99
CA HIS A 156 -7.81 16.54 9.51
C HIS A 156 -7.64 16.42 7.99
N LEU A 157 -8.00 15.27 7.41
CA LEU A 157 -8.02 15.10 5.97
C LEU A 157 -8.96 16.12 5.29
N ALA A 158 -10.14 16.35 5.86
CA ALA A 158 -11.11 17.30 5.27
C ALA A 158 -10.56 18.73 5.21
N PHE A 159 -9.87 19.19 6.26
CA PHE A 159 -9.19 20.49 6.24
C PHE A 159 -8.10 20.55 5.16
N GLY A 160 -7.25 19.53 5.07
CA GLY A 160 -6.20 19.49 4.05
C GLY A 160 -6.76 19.43 2.63
N MET A 161 -7.84 18.68 2.41
CA MET A 161 -8.51 18.63 1.10
C MET A 161 -9.12 19.97 0.72
N LYS A 162 -9.66 20.69 1.70
CA LYS A 162 -10.20 22.04 1.48
C LYS A 162 -9.12 23.04 1.09
N GLU A 163 -8.01 23.02 1.80
CA GLU A 163 -6.89 23.92 1.52
C GLU A 163 -6.29 23.68 0.14
N MET A 164 -6.11 22.42 -0.25
CA MET A 164 -5.33 22.07 -1.45
C MET A 164 -6.17 21.90 -2.71
N PHE A 165 -7.44 21.44 -2.62
CA PHE A 165 -8.11 20.93 -3.82
C PHE A 165 -9.52 21.47 -4.08
N THR A 166 -10.42 21.49 -3.10
CA THR A 166 -11.82 21.89 -3.37
C THR A 166 -12.49 22.53 -2.15
N GLN A 167 -13.36 23.50 -2.41
CA GLN A 167 -14.12 24.22 -1.39
C GLN A 167 -15.46 23.55 -1.04
N ASP A 168 -15.99 22.68 -1.90
CA ASP A 168 -17.28 22.01 -1.72
C ASP A 168 -17.08 20.63 -1.11
N ILE A 169 -17.05 20.57 0.23
CA ILE A 169 -16.78 19.34 0.99
C ILE A 169 -17.95 19.02 1.91
N THR A 170 -18.42 17.78 1.80
CA THR A 170 -19.24 17.12 2.81
C THR A 170 -18.43 16.01 3.47
N LEU A 171 -18.32 16.05 4.79
CA LEU A 171 -17.67 15.01 5.61
C LEU A 171 -18.74 14.12 6.22
N VAL A 172 -18.69 12.82 5.96
CA VAL A 172 -19.51 11.80 6.61
C VAL A 172 -18.66 11.01 7.57
N LEU A 173 -18.98 11.11 8.85
CA LEU A 173 -18.39 10.29 9.91
C LEU A 173 -19.37 9.26 10.41
N TYR A 174 -18.89 8.02 10.61
CA TYR A 174 -19.66 6.94 11.22
C TYR A 174 -18.83 6.24 12.28
N PHE A 175 -19.49 5.82 13.37
CA PHE A 175 -18.86 5.24 14.58
C PHE A 175 -17.92 6.18 15.35
N HIS A 176 -17.85 7.46 15.03
CA HIS A 176 -17.00 8.42 15.72
C HIS A 176 -17.65 9.81 15.71
N THR A 177 -17.86 10.37 16.90
CA THR A 177 -18.27 11.77 17.05
C THR A 177 -17.04 12.59 17.43
N PRO A 178 -16.64 13.57 16.61
CA PRO A 178 -15.50 14.42 16.93
C PRO A 178 -15.80 15.31 18.15
N PRO A 179 -14.79 15.76 18.91
CA PRO A 179 -14.96 16.76 19.94
C PRO A 179 -15.57 18.06 19.41
N GLU A 180 -16.30 18.81 20.27
CA GLU A 180 -17.03 20.02 19.86
C GLU A 180 -16.13 21.04 19.15
N ALA A 181 -14.90 21.25 19.64
CA ALA A 181 -13.96 22.16 19.00
C ALA A 181 -13.69 21.84 17.51
N TYR A 182 -13.72 20.56 17.12
CA TYR A 182 -13.58 20.16 15.71
C TYR A 182 -14.87 20.38 14.93
N ILE A 183 -16.04 20.24 15.58
CA ILE A 183 -17.34 20.52 14.94
C ILE A 183 -17.43 22.02 14.64
N GLU A 184 -17.03 22.87 15.59
CA GLU A 184 -16.97 24.31 15.41
C GLU A 184 -16.00 24.71 14.28
N ALA A 185 -14.77 24.16 14.28
CA ALA A 185 -13.79 24.41 13.22
C ALA A 185 -14.29 23.96 11.83
N LEU A 186 -14.97 22.82 11.72
CA LEU A 186 -15.59 22.38 10.46
C LEU A 186 -16.66 23.37 9.97
N ARG A 187 -17.44 23.95 10.92
CA ARG A 187 -18.46 24.93 10.60
C ARG A 187 -17.86 26.27 10.14
N GLU A 188 -16.82 26.75 10.82
CA GLU A 188 -16.08 27.97 10.43
C GLU A 188 -15.48 27.84 9.03
N GLU A 189 -14.97 26.64 8.71
CA GLU A 189 -14.43 26.32 7.40
C GLU A 189 -15.53 25.96 6.35
N ASN A 190 -16.81 26.09 6.66
CA ASN A 190 -17.92 25.72 5.78
C ASN A 190 -17.82 24.27 5.23
N ILE A 191 -17.30 23.35 6.03
CA ILE A 191 -17.31 21.91 5.76
C ILE A 191 -18.56 21.32 6.39
N ARG A 192 -19.46 20.77 5.56
CA ARG A 192 -20.69 20.14 6.05
C ARG A 192 -20.38 18.80 6.72
N LEU A 193 -20.65 18.70 8.03
CA LEU A 193 -20.54 17.44 8.77
C LEU A 193 -21.89 16.71 8.83
N ILE A 194 -21.88 15.43 8.50
CA ILE A 194 -23.02 14.53 8.64
C ILE A 194 -22.59 13.30 9.42
N MET A 195 -23.34 12.97 10.46
CA MET A 195 -23.17 11.73 11.20
C MET A 195 -24.11 10.68 10.64
N GLY A 196 -23.56 9.59 10.06
CA GLY A 196 -24.40 8.57 9.45
C GLY A 196 -23.59 7.46 8.79
N ARG A 197 -24.23 6.31 8.58
CA ARG A 197 -23.61 5.15 7.92
C ARG A 197 -23.87 5.18 6.43
N PRO A 198 -22.84 5.16 5.58
CA PRO A 198 -23.02 5.07 4.15
C PRO A 198 -23.61 3.69 3.78
N ALA A 199 -24.50 3.67 2.78
CA ALA A 199 -25.15 2.45 2.32
C ALA A 199 -24.86 2.15 0.85
N LYS A 200 -25.02 3.16 -0.03
CA LYS A 200 -24.98 2.93 -1.48
C LYS A 200 -24.44 4.14 -2.22
N ILE A 201 -23.64 3.89 -3.27
CA ILE A 201 -23.29 4.90 -4.27
C ILE A 201 -24.35 4.90 -5.38
N ILE A 202 -24.87 6.08 -5.68
CA ILE A 202 -25.84 6.31 -6.76
C ILE A 202 -25.08 6.89 -7.95
N GLY A 203 -25.36 6.37 -9.13
CA GLY A 203 -24.79 6.78 -10.40
C GLY A 203 -24.45 5.57 -11.28
N ASP A 204 -24.33 5.82 -12.58
CA ASP A 204 -23.98 4.78 -13.54
C ASP A 204 -22.54 4.92 -14.06
N HIS A 205 -22.26 5.91 -14.87
CA HIS A 205 -20.92 6.17 -15.40
C HIS A 205 -20.07 7.05 -14.48
N LYS A 206 -20.71 7.86 -13.65
CA LYS A 206 -20.11 8.75 -12.66
C LYS A 206 -20.90 8.69 -11.36
N ILE A 207 -20.26 9.09 -10.26
CA ILE A 207 -20.93 9.26 -8.99
C ILE A 207 -21.85 10.48 -9.08
N GLU A 208 -23.08 10.35 -8.62
CA GLU A 208 -24.08 11.42 -8.52
C GLU A 208 -24.42 11.72 -7.07
N ALA A 209 -24.47 10.69 -6.23
CA ALA A 209 -24.76 10.84 -4.81
C ALA A 209 -24.31 9.60 -4.02
N VAL A 210 -24.31 9.75 -2.69
CA VAL A 210 -24.28 8.64 -1.72
C VAL A 210 -25.59 8.67 -0.92
N GLU A 211 -26.18 7.52 -0.74
CA GLU A 211 -27.31 7.29 0.16
C GLU A 211 -26.80 6.70 1.48
N LEU A 212 -27.25 7.24 2.60
CA LEU A 212 -27.00 6.71 3.94
C LEU A 212 -28.09 5.69 4.32
N GLN A 213 -27.84 4.93 5.38
CA GLN A 213 -28.78 3.88 5.87
C GLN A 213 -30.14 4.43 6.31
N ASP A 214 -30.23 5.71 6.71
CA ASP A 214 -31.46 6.38 7.10
C ASP A 214 -32.24 6.99 5.90
N GLY A 215 -31.76 6.77 4.66
CA GLY A 215 -32.34 7.32 3.45
C GLY A 215 -31.83 8.72 3.08
N THR A 216 -30.97 9.32 3.89
CA THR A 216 -30.38 10.65 3.56
C THR A 216 -29.55 10.53 2.28
N ARG A 217 -29.84 11.39 1.28
CA ARG A 217 -29.10 11.47 0.03
C ARG A 217 -28.15 12.65 0.04
N ILE A 218 -26.89 12.41 -0.30
CA ILE A 218 -25.80 13.41 -0.35
C ILE A 218 -25.27 13.46 -1.78
N GLU A 219 -25.49 14.57 -2.48
CA GLU A 219 -24.94 14.79 -3.81
C GLU A 219 -23.43 14.96 -3.75
N CYS A 220 -22.69 14.25 -4.61
CA CYS A 220 -21.26 14.37 -4.77
C CYS A 220 -20.82 13.86 -6.15
N GLU A 221 -19.66 14.34 -6.61
CA GLU A 221 -19.04 13.90 -7.87
C GLU A 221 -17.90 12.94 -7.65
N VAL A 222 -17.28 13.01 -6.47
CA VAL A 222 -16.10 12.23 -6.10
C VAL A 222 -16.11 11.90 -4.60
N ILE A 223 -15.56 10.74 -4.26
CA ILE A 223 -15.47 10.27 -2.88
C ILE A 223 -14.01 10.05 -2.52
N MET A 224 -13.58 10.54 -1.35
CA MET A 224 -12.33 10.18 -0.70
C MET A 224 -12.63 9.43 0.59
N SER A 225 -12.13 8.19 0.72
CA SER A 225 -12.34 7.36 1.90
C SER A 225 -11.05 7.29 2.74
N ASN A 226 -11.16 7.53 4.04
CA ASN A 226 -10.05 7.45 4.99
C ASN A 226 -10.38 6.47 6.13
N LEU A 227 -10.32 5.18 5.84
CA LEU A 227 -10.59 4.10 6.79
C LEU A 227 -9.32 3.33 7.17
N GLY A 228 -8.14 3.83 6.76
CA GLY A 228 -6.88 3.15 6.96
C GLY A 228 -6.73 1.89 6.09
N TYR A 229 -5.76 1.05 6.46
CA TYR A 229 -5.41 -0.16 5.73
C TYR A 229 -4.93 -1.26 6.67
N LYS A 230 -4.86 -2.49 6.17
CA LYS A 230 -4.30 -3.64 6.86
C LYS A 230 -3.00 -4.06 6.20
N LEU A 231 -1.97 -4.35 6.99
CA LEU A 231 -0.70 -4.86 6.48
C LEU A 231 -0.86 -6.32 6.04
N ASN A 232 -0.13 -6.69 5.01
CA ASN A 232 -0.07 -8.06 4.55
C ASN A 232 1.15 -8.75 5.15
N ASP A 233 1.10 -9.06 6.43
CA ASP A 233 2.25 -9.46 7.26
C ASP A 233 2.00 -10.69 8.16
N SER A 234 0.87 -11.39 8.02
CA SER A 234 0.50 -12.51 8.90
C SER A 234 1.57 -13.62 8.96
N PHE A 235 2.27 -13.85 7.85
CA PHE A 235 3.33 -14.84 7.72
C PHE A 235 4.63 -14.48 8.49
N LEU A 236 4.73 -13.24 9.00
CA LEU A 236 5.83 -12.77 9.86
C LEU A 236 5.58 -13.01 11.36
N SER A 237 4.40 -13.49 11.75
CA SER A 237 3.98 -13.63 13.16
C SER A 237 4.90 -14.51 14.01
N GLY A 238 5.62 -15.45 13.38
CA GLY A 238 6.63 -16.30 14.05
C GLY A 238 7.95 -15.59 14.36
N LEU A 239 8.18 -14.39 13.80
CA LEU A 239 9.39 -13.61 14.00
C LEU A 239 9.16 -12.51 15.04
N LYS A 240 10.07 -12.38 16.01
CA LYS A 240 10.01 -11.34 17.06
C LYS A 240 10.54 -10.01 16.52
N LEU A 241 9.78 -9.37 15.63
CA LEU A 241 10.15 -8.10 15.01
C LEU A 241 9.67 -6.91 15.83
N LYS A 242 10.51 -5.87 15.91
CA LYS A 242 10.13 -4.62 16.58
C LYS A 242 9.14 -3.84 15.71
N LYS A 243 8.08 -3.33 16.37
CA LYS A 243 7.08 -2.46 15.77
C LYS A 243 7.05 -1.11 16.52
N ASP A 244 6.39 -0.11 15.91
CA ASP A 244 6.16 1.20 16.50
C ASP A 244 5.27 1.12 17.77
N ARG A 245 5.02 2.28 18.39
CA ARG A 245 4.24 2.35 19.64
C ARG A 245 2.81 1.85 19.49
N ASP A 246 2.25 1.98 18.29
CA ASP A 246 0.89 1.51 17.97
C ASP A 246 0.87 0.03 17.61
N ASN A 247 2.03 -0.65 17.66
CA ASN A 247 2.25 -2.04 17.26
C ASN A 247 1.75 -2.34 15.83
N PHE A 248 1.90 -1.38 14.95
CA PHE A 248 1.40 -1.46 13.59
C PHE A 248 2.54 -1.53 12.55
N LYS A 249 3.46 -0.54 12.52
CA LYS A 249 4.53 -0.45 11.54
C LYS A 249 5.81 -1.09 12.06
N TYR A 250 6.55 -1.76 11.18
CA TYR A 250 7.85 -2.32 11.52
C TYR A 250 8.91 -1.23 11.62
N ILE A 251 9.73 -1.30 12.66
CA ILE A 251 10.88 -0.41 12.84
C ILE A 251 12.06 -0.99 12.06
N THR A 252 12.65 -0.19 11.20
CA THR A 252 13.82 -0.52 10.40
C THR A 252 14.91 0.52 10.61
N ASP A 253 16.13 0.17 10.22
CA ASP A 253 17.21 1.13 10.10
C ASP A 253 17.10 1.97 8.81
N ARG A 254 18.13 2.79 8.54
CA ARG A 254 18.18 3.66 7.34
C ARG A 254 18.25 2.88 6.02
N ASN A 255 18.65 1.61 6.04
CA ASN A 255 18.75 0.73 4.89
C ASN A 255 17.54 -0.22 4.80
N TYR A 256 16.53 -0.02 5.65
CA TYR A 256 15.32 -0.83 5.77
C TYR A 256 15.55 -2.24 6.33
N GLU A 257 16.68 -2.49 7.00
CA GLU A 257 16.86 -3.72 7.77
C GLU A 257 16.00 -3.66 9.05
N SER A 258 15.29 -4.74 9.31
CA SER A 258 14.45 -4.88 10.50
C SER A 258 15.29 -5.15 11.75
N SER A 259 14.63 -5.32 12.90
CA SER A 259 15.30 -5.76 14.13
C SER A 259 15.88 -7.19 14.06
N LEU A 260 15.59 -7.94 13.00
CA LEU A 260 16.17 -9.27 12.72
C LEU A 260 17.19 -9.12 11.59
N SER A 261 18.46 -9.40 11.90
CA SER A 261 19.56 -9.24 10.95
C SER A 261 19.35 -10.07 9.68
N GLY A 262 19.54 -9.41 8.52
CA GLY A 262 19.37 -9.97 7.19
C GLY A 262 17.93 -9.94 6.68
N LEU A 263 16.96 -9.46 7.46
CA LEU A 263 15.57 -9.27 7.04
C LEU A 263 15.29 -7.79 6.79
N TYR A 264 14.93 -7.45 5.55
CA TYR A 264 14.56 -6.11 5.12
C TYR A 264 13.04 -6.01 4.93
N ILE A 265 12.45 -4.90 5.35
CA ILE A 265 11.00 -4.66 5.27
C ILE A 265 10.76 -3.32 4.59
N LEU A 266 9.89 -3.30 3.57
CA LEU A 266 9.71 -2.18 2.66
C LEU A 266 8.25 -1.74 2.53
N GLY A 267 8.07 -0.49 2.13
CA GLY A 267 6.80 0.08 1.71
C GLY A 267 5.80 0.26 2.85
N PRO A 268 4.51 -0.02 2.66
CA PRO A 268 3.48 0.21 3.68
C PRO A 268 3.74 -0.43 5.03
N LEU A 269 4.54 -1.50 5.08
CA LEU A 269 4.90 -2.17 6.33
C LEU A 269 5.76 -1.28 7.24
N THR A 270 6.52 -0.34 6.68
CA THR A 270 7.32 0.66 7.41
C THR A 270 6.60 2.02 7.50
N GLY A 271 5.45 2.17 6.84
CA GLY A 271 4.64 3.37 6.82
C GLY A 271 4.77 4.23 5.57
N ASN A 272 5.61 3.85 4.62
CA ASN A 272 5.79 4.53 3.35
C ASN A 272 4.96 3.83 2.27
N ASP A 273 3.82 4.40 1.90
CA ASP A 273 2.83 3.71 1.06
C ASP A 273 2.80 4.18 -0.40
N GLN A 274 3.75 5.06 -0.80
CA GLN A 274 3.89 5.50 -2.18
C GLN A 274 4.76 4.54 -3.00
N ALA A 275 4.32 4.22 -4.23
CA ALA A 275 5.01 3.28 -5.11
C ALA A 275 6.47 3.69 -5.40
N ILE A 276 6.71 4.98 -5.64
CA ILE A 276 8.05 5.51 -5.92
C ILE A 276 8.97 5.47 -4.69
N ILE A 277 8.42 5.71 -3.49
CA ILE A 277 9.18 5.61 -2.24
C ILE A 277 9.55 4.14 -2.00
N ALA A 278 8.60 3.22 -2.10
CA ALA A 278 8.86 1.80 -1.95
C ALA A 278 9.93 1.28 -2.94
N ALA A 279 9.94 1.77 -4.18
CA ALA A 279 10.98 1.45 -5.15
C ALA A 279 12.36 1.95 -4.67
N GLY A 280 12.46 3.18 -4.16
CA GLY A 280 13.69 3.71 -3.57
C GLY A 280 14.19 2.90 -2.37
N GLU A 281 13.28 2.46 -1.52
CA GLU A 281 13.57 1.56 -0.38
C GLU A 281 14.16 0.23 -0.86
N GLY A 282 13.55 -0.36 -1.90
CA GLY A 282 14.04 -1.60 -2.53
C GLY A 282 15.46 -1.47 -3.08
N ALA A 283 15.77 -0.33 -3.72
CA ALA A 283 17.13 -0.04 -4.18
C ALA A 283 18.12 0.08 -3.01
N SER A 284 17.74 0.79 -1.93
CA SER A 284 18.58 0.98 -0.75
C SER A 284 18.89 -0.35 -0.05
N ALA A 285 17.86 -1.19 0.17
CA ALA A 285 18.01 -2.52 0.74
C ALA A 285 18.93 -3.40 -0.10
N ALA A 286 18.75 -3.42 -1.43
CA ALA A 286 19.57 -4.21 -2.33
C ALA A 286 21.05 -3.78 -2.34
N ILE A 287 21.33 -2.47 -2.24
CA ILE A 287 22.69 -1.94 -2.14
C ILE A 287 23.35 -2.41 -0.85
N ASP A 288 22.63 -2.40 0.26
CA ASP A 288 23.14 -2.87 1.55
C ASP A 288 23.38 -4.38 1.55
N ILE A 289 22.42 -5.18 1.09
CA ILE A 289 22.56 -6.63 0.92
C ILE A 289 23.80 -6.97 0.08
N LYS A 290 24.01 -6.26 -1.05
CA LYS A 290 25.19 -6.47 -1.89
C LYS A 290 26.50 -6.23 -1.13
N LYS A 291 26.59 -5.17 -0.32
CA LYS A 291 27.78 -4.90 0.50
C LYS A 291 28.05 -6.05 1.47
N ARG A 292 27.03 -6.49 2.18
CA ARG A 292 27.14 -7.58 3.17
C ARG A 292 27.48 -8.94 2.53
N LEU A 293 27.00 -9.20 1.30
CA LEU A 293 27.38 -10.41 0.54
C LEU A 293 28.85 -10.40 0.07
N LEU A 294 29.53 -9.25 0.08
CA LEU A 294 30.97 -9.14 -0.23
C LEU A 294 31.85 -9.32 1.01
N GLU A 295 31.27 -9.23 2.20
CA GLU A 295 31.96 -9.38 3.49
C GLU A 295 31.92 -10.83 4.01
N TYR A 296 31.22 -11.73 3.30
CA TYR A 296 31.13 -13.17 3.62
C TYR A 296 32.19 -13.98 2.90
#